data_6943da826b114a828891fe470d40cfe4
#
_entry.id   6943da826b114a828891fe470d40cfe4
#
_cell.length_a   1.000
_cell.length_b   1.000
_cell.length_c   1.000
_cell.angle_alpha   90.00
_cell.angle_beta   90.00
_cell.angle_gamma   90.00
#
_symmetry.space_group_name_H-M   'P 1'
#
loop_
_entity.id
_entity.type
_entity.pdbx_description
1 polymer ?
#
loop_
_entity_poly.entity_id
_entity_poly.type
_entity_poly.pdbx_seq_one_letter_code
_entity_poly.pdbx_strand_id
1 'polypeptide(L)'
;MRRNQYGQPIGEALPHWQPAGMPGHTPLQGRFCRLEPLNLERWGDALYQAYQTAEDDRDWTYLFWERPQSRADFQRYLQAQASSADRNTMVVIDRANGRAVGTCAFLRIDPANGVAELGTINWSPLMKRSALGSEAIFLMLRHLFDDLGYRRCEWKCDSLNLPSRQAAERLGFRYEGT
;
A
#
# COMPACT_ATOMS: atom_id res chain seq x y z
N MET A 1 26.33 -10.39 19.33
CA MET A 1 25.49 -9.30 19.91
C MET A 1 26.40 -8.28 20.53
N ARG A 2 26.39 -7.04 20.06
CA ARG A 2 27.23 -5.95 20.60
C ARG A 2 26.80 -5.57 22.01
N ARG A 3 27.73 -5.05 22.78
CA ARG A 3 27.45 -4.50 24.12
C ARG A 3 28.05 -3.09 24.23
N ASN A 4 27.38 -2.23 25.00
CA ASN A 4 27.90 -0.91 25.34
C ASN A 4 28.91 -1.01 26.50
N GLN A 5 29.45 0.13 26.93
CA GLN A 5 30.44 0.21 28.02
C GLN A 5 29.95 -0.29 29.38
N TYR A 6 28.64 -0.42 29.55
CA TYR A 6 27.97 -0.92 30.76
C TYR A 6 27.63 -2.42 30.68
N GLY A 7 28.02 -3.11 29.61
CA GLY A 7 27.70 -4.52 29.39
C GLY A 7 26.27 -4.80 28.85
N GLN A 8 25.51 -3.77 28.55
CA GLN A 8 24.14 -3.92 28.06
C GLN A 8 24.13 -4.33 26.57
N PRO A 9 23.27 -5.28 26.16
CA PRO A 9 23.14 -5.64 24.76
C PRO A 9 22.59 -4.47 23.93
N ILE A 10 23.22 -4.22 22.79
CA ILE A 10 22.79 -3.17 21.84
C ILE A 10 22.71 -3.76 20.43
N GLY A 11 21.96 -3.08 19.56
CA GLY A 11 21.82 -3.46 18.15
C GLY A 11 23.13 -3.38 17.38
N GLU A 12 23.16 -4.02 16.23
CA GLU A 12 24.31 -3.95 15.33
C GLU A 12 24.48 -2.53 14.76
N ALA A 13 25.73 -2.13 14.56
CA ALA A 13 26.01 -0.84 13.95
C ALA A 13 25.63 -0.84 12.46
N LEU A 14 25.16 0.29 12.00
CA LEU A 14 24.89 0.54 10.59
C LEU A 14 25.79 1.68 10.07
N PRO A 15 27.11 1.48 10.01
CA PRO A 15 28.06 2.57 9.75
C PRO A 15 27.94 3.17 8.35
N HIS A 16 27.33 2.43 7.41
CA HIS A 16 27.14 2.85 6.02
C HIS A 16 25.68 3.18 5.69
N TRP A 17 24.81 3.30 6.72
CA TRP A 17 23.42 3.66 6.50
C TRP A 17 23.32 5.05 5.87
N GLN A 18 22.57 5.13 4.80
CA GLN A 18 22.17 6.38 4.16
C GLN A 18 20.64 6.45 4.13
N PRO A 19 20.03 7.63 4.27
CA PRO A 19 18.59 7.78 4.10
C PRO A 19 18.13 7.23 2.75
N ALA A 20 17.01 6.51 2.75
CA ALA A 20 16.41 5.94 1.55
C ALA A 20 15.72 7.02 0.71
N GLY A 21 15.41 6.72 -0.55
CA GLY A 21 14.59 7.57 -1.42
C GLY A 21 13.10 7.52 -1.05
N MET A 22 12.32 8.49 -1.55
CA MET A 22 10.86 8.51 -1.37
C MET A 22 10.18 7.51 -2.33
N PRO A 23 9.38 6.56 -1.85
CA PRO A 23 8.64 5.63 -2.71
C PRO A 23 7.38 6.28 -3.32
N GLY A 24 6.83 5.65 -4.36
CA GLY A 24 5.50 5.99 -4.89
C GLY A 24 5.47 7.06 -5.98
N HIS A 25 6.62 7.49 -6.48
CA HIS A 25 6.71 8.46 -7.58
C HIS A 25 7.00 7.83 -8.94
N THR A 26 7.36 6.55 -8.95
CA THR A 26 7.73 5.81 -10.16
C THR A 26 6.73 4.70 -10.45
N PRO A 27 6.30 4.50 -11.70
CA PRO A 27 5.49 3.35 -12.07
C PRO A 27 6.22 2.03 -11.81
N LEU A 28 5.51 1.03 -11.26
CA LEU A 28 6.03 -0.30 -11.00
C LEU A 28 5.40 -1.29 -11.98
N GLN A 29 6.25 -2.11 -12.61
CA GLN A 29 5.82 -3.04 -13.65
C GLN A 29 5.86 -4.47 -13.15
N GLY A 30 4.74 -5.19 -13.26
CA GLY A 30 4.60 -6.60 -12.97
C GLY A 30 4.16 -7.41 -14.21
N ARG A 31 3.89 -8.69 -13.98
CA ARG A 31 3.38 -9.61 -15.01
C ARG A 31 1.87 -9.41 -15.23
N PHE A 32 1.11 -9.33 -14.15
CA PHE A 32 -0.37 -9.27 -14.16
C PHE A 32 -0.87 -7.85 -14.01
N CYS A 33 -0.18 -7.03 -13.22
CA CYS A 33 -0.54 -5.64 -13.03
C CYS A 33 0.66 -4.70 -13.22
N ARG A 34 0.34 -3.42 -13.32
CA ARG A 34 1.28 -2.33 -13.09
C ARG A 34 0.70 -1.35 -12.09
N LEU A 35 1.54 -0.68 -11.35
CA LEU A 35 1.13 0.38 -10.44
C LEU A 35 1.61 1.72 -10.99
N GLU A 36 0.74 2.72 -10.92
CA GLU A 36 1.08 4.10 -11.30
C GLU A 36 0.69 5.05 -10.17
N PRO A 37 1.41 6.16 -9.96
CA PRO A 37 0.97 7.20 -9.04
C PRO A 37 -0.45 7.65 -9.36
N LEU A 38 -1.24 7.91 -8.32
CA LEU A 38 -2.63 8.33 -8.49
C LEU A 38 -2.70 9.67 -9.26
N ASN A 39 -3.34 9.63 -10.41
CA ASN A 39 -3.72 10.79 -11.20
C ASN A 39 -5.24 10.73 -11.42
N LEU A 40 -5.95 11.74 -10.88
CA LEU A 40 -7.41 11.75 -10.88
C LEU A 40 -8.00 11.89 -12.28
N GLU A 41 -7.40 12.75 -13.11
CA GLU A 41 -7.88 12.99 -14.47
C GLU A 41 -7.79 11.71 -15.31
N ARG A 42 -6.70 10.95 -15.12
CA ARG A 42 -6.46 9.72 -15.87
C ARG A 42 -7.24 8.52 -15.35
N TRP A 43 -7.31 8.35 -14.01
CA TRP A 43 -7.79 7.11 -13.40
C TRP A 43 -9.10 7.23 -12.62
N GLY A 44 -9.55 8.47 -12.33
CA GLY A 44 -10.70 8.69 -11.47
C GLY A 44 -11.98 7.98 -11.95
N ASP A 45 -12.28 8.09 -13.22
CA ASP A 45 -13.50 7.47 -13.78
C ASP A 45 -13.41 5.95 -13.84
N ALA A 46 -12.26 5.41 -14.23
CA ALA A 46 -12.05 3.97 -14.28
C ALA A 46 -12.11 3.33 -12.89
N LEU A 47 -11.53 3.98 -11.89
CA LEU A 47 -11.63 3.55 -10.49
C LEU A 47 -13.09 3.63 -10.01
N TYR A 48 -13.79 4.72 -10.27
CA TYR A 48 -15.20 4.83 -9.90
C TYR A 48 -16.02 3.66 -10.46
N GLN A 49 -15.89 3.36 -11.75
CA GLN A 49 -16.55 2.23 -12.37
C GLN A 49 -16.17 0.89 -11.74
N ALA A 50 -14.90 0.68 -11.43
CA ALA A 50 -14.42 -0.55 -10.79
C ALA A 50 -15.03 -0.75 -9.39
N TYR A 51 -15.13 0.31 -8.58
CA TYR A 51 -15.73 0.22 -7.24
C TYR A 51 -17.25 0.11 -7.26
N GLN A 52 -17.93 0.59 -8.32
CA GLN A 52 -19.38 0.40 -8.48
C GLN A 52 -19.76 -1.06 -8.72
N THR A 53 -18.84 -1.94 -9.04
CA THR A 53 -19.12 -3.39 -9.17
C THR A 53 -19.32 -4.09 -7.81
N ALA A 54 -19.09 -3.40 -6.69
CA ALA A 54 -19.32 -3.96 -5.36
C ALA A 54 -20.82 -4.06 -5.04
N GLU A 55 -21.25 -5.22 -4.55
CA GLU A 55 -22.64 -5.49 -4.20
C GLU A 55 -23.10 -4.68 -2.98
N ASP A 56 -22.18 -4.43 -2.02
CA ASP A 56 -22.45 -3.72 -0.77
C ASP A 56 -21.20 -3.00 -0.25
N ASP A 57 -21.30 -2.47 0.97
CA ASP A 57 -20.27 -1.61 1.58
C ASP A 57 -19.25 -2.40 2.44
N ARG A 58 -19.31 -3.74 2.47
CA ARG A 58 -18.47 -4.56 3.35
C ARG A 58 -16.97 -4.35 3.18
N ASP A 59 -16.51 -4.00 1.98
CA ASP A 59 -15.09 -3.75 1.69
C ASP A 59 -14.59 -2.42 2.30
N TRP A 60 -15.50 -1.57 2.79
CA TRP A 60 -15.20 -0.30 3.43
C TRP A 60 -15.25 -0.33 4.96
N THR A 61 -15.72 -1.44 5.56
CA THR A 61 -15.96 -1.59 7.01
C THR A 61 -14.75 -1.21 7.86
N TYR A 62 -13.55 -1.56 7.43
CA TYR A 62 -12.30 -1.33 8.17
C TYR A 62 -11.43 -0.21 7.57
N LEU A 63 -11.98 0.57 6.65
CA LEU A 63 -11.32 1.75 6.11
C LEU A 63 -11.73 2.99 6.92
N PHE A 64 -10.89 4.01 6.91
CA PHE A 64 -11.20 5.31 7.55
C PHE A 64 -12.22 6.16 6.76
N TRP A 65 -12.78 5.60 5.69
CA TRP A 65 -13.75 6.24 4.82
C TRP A 65 -14.94 5.32 4.62
N GLU A 66 -16.14 5.89 4.66
CA GLU A 66 -17.33 5.21 4.19
C GLU A 66 -17.33 5.11 2.67
N ARG A 67 -18.06 4.13 2.13
CA ARG A 67 -18.20 4.00 0.68
C ARG A 67 -18.82 5.26 0.10
N PRO A 68 -18.17 5.93 -0.87
CA PRO A 68 -18.76 7.07 -1.56
C PRO A 68 -20.05 6.70 -2.28
N GLN A 69 -21.12 7.43 -2.02
CA GLN A 69 -22.47 7.13 -2.54
C GLN A 69 -22.73 7.77 -3.91
N SER A 70 -21.90 8.71 -4.32
CA SER A 70 -21.99 9.40 -5.61
C SER A 70 -20.63 9.53 -6.28
N ARG A 71 -20.63 9.85 -7.58
CA ARG A 71 -19.39 10.16 -8.31
C ARG A 71 -18.66 11.36 -7.70
N ALA A 72 -19.40 12.37 -7.25
CA ALA A 72 -18.81 13.54 -6.60
C ALA A 72 -18.15 13.18 -5.26
N ASP A 73 -18.78 12.31 -4.46
CA ASP A 73 -18.18 11.79 -3.21
C ASP A 73 -16.91 10.99 -3.49
N PHE A 74 -16.94 10.16 -4.53
CA PHE A 74 -15.77 9.37 -4.93
C PHE A 74 -14.62 10.25 -5.42
N GLN A 75 -14.91 11.32 -6.15
CA GLN A 75 -13.89 12.29 -6.54
C GLN A 75 -13.28 12.98 -5.32
N ARG A 76 -14.09 13.37 -4.31
CA ARG A 76 -13.57 13.92 -3.04
C ARG A 76 -12.70 12.92 -2.29
N TYR A 77 -13.12 11.65 -2.24
CA TYR A 77 -12.33 10.57 -1.67
C TYR A 77 -10.95 10.45 -2.38
N LEU A 78 -10.92 10.35 -3.70
CA LEU A 78 -9.66 10.26 -4.45
C LEU A 78 -8.80 11.53 -4.31
N GLN A 79 -9.42 12.72 -4.29
CA GLN A 79 -8.71 13.96 -4.07
C GLN A 79 -8.00 13.99 -2.72
N ALA A 80 -8.67 13.53 -1.66
CA ALA A 80 -8.06 13.40 -0.35
C ALA A 80 -6.92 12.38 -0.31
N GLN A 81 -7.01 11.31 -1.10
CA GLN A 81 -5.91 10.35 -1.25
C GLN A 81 -4.70 10.95 -2.01
N ALA A 82 -4.95 11.76 -3.02
CA ALA A 82 -3.89 12.34 -3.85
C ALA A 82 -3.17 13.52 -3.19
N SER A 83 -3.90 14.32 -2.38
CA SER A 83 -3.36 15.55 -1.76
C SER A 83 -2.74 15.33 -0.38
N SER A 84 -2.75 14.12 0.14
CA SER A 84 -2.20 13.83 1.46
C SER A 84 -0.68 13.85 1.44
N ALA A 85 -0.08 14.65 2.34
CA ALA A 85 1.37 14.80 2.43
C ALA A 85 2.09 13.58 3.04
N ASP A 86 1.35 12.73 3.76
CA ASP A 86 1.88 11.57 4.50
C ASP A 86 1.71 10.24 3.75
N ARG A 87 1.25 10.29 2.49
CA ARG A 87 1.05 9.09 1.68
C ARG A 87 1.33 9.32 0.21
N ASN A 88 1.79 8.28 -0.45
CA ASN A 88 1.92 8.19 -1.89
C ASN A 88 1.01 7.07 -2.41
N THR A 89 -0.15 7.46 -2.93
CA THR A 89 -1.17 6.52 -3.42
C THR A 89 -0.84 6.04 -4.82
N MET A 90 -0.91 4.73 -5.00
CA MET A 90 -0.71 4.03 -6.27
C MET A 90 -2.02 3.43 -6.76
N VAL A 91 -2.25 3.52 -8.04
CA VAL A 91 -3.36 2.86 -8.75
C VAL A 91 -2.89 1.52 -9.29
N VAL A 92 -3.65 0.48 -9.07
CA VAL A 92 -3.40 -0.85 -9.65
C VAL A 92 -4.15 -0.96 -10.97
N ILE A 93 -3.41 -1.21 -12.04
CA ILE A 93 -3.93 -1.36 -13.40
C ILE A 93 -3.74 -2.83 -13.82
N ASP A 94 -4.84 -3.49 -14.15
CA ASP A 94 -4.82 -4.84 -14.74
C ASP A 94 -4.21 -4.78 -16.15
N ARG A 95 -3.14 -5.52 -16.38
CA ARG A 95 -2.46 -5.54 -17.68
C ARG A 95 -3.20 -6.29 -18.77
N ALA A 96 -4.12 -7.18 -18.41
CA ALA A 96 -4.90 -7.92 -19.39
C ALA A 96 -5.87 -7.02 -20.18
N ASN A 97 -6.35 -5.94 -19.56
CA ASN A 97 -7.37 -5.08 -20.16
C ASN A 97 -7.12 -3.57 -19.98
N GLY A 98 -6.04 -3.17 -19.30
CA GLY A 98 -5.67 -1.77 -19.05
C GLY A 98 -6.57 -1.03 -18.05
N ARG A 99 -7.46 -1.69 -17.33
CA ARG A 99 -8.41 -1.06 -16.40
C ARG A 99 -7.76 -0.81 -15.05
N ALA A 100 -8.04 0.36 -14.46
CA ALA A 100 -7.74 0.62 -13.05
C ALA A 100 -8.74 -0.16 -12.18
N VAL A 101 -8.23 -0.94 -11.22
CA VAL A 101 -9.03 -1.91 -10.47
C VAL A 101 -8.88 -1.80 -8.95
N GLY A 102 -8.01 -0.94 -8.45
CA GLY A 102 -7.84 -0.71 -7.02
C GLY A 102 -6.77 0.31 -6.72
N THR A 103 -6.62 0.63 -5.44
CA THR A 103 -5.60 1.55 -4.92
C THR A 103 -4.90 0.96 -3.70
N CYS A 104 -3.65 1.33 -3.51
CA CYS A 104 -2.85 1.07 -2.32
C CYS A 104 -1.86 2.23 -2.13
N ALA A 105 -1.27 2.36 -0.95
CA ALA A 105 -0.37 3.49 -0.70
C ALA A 105 0.84 3.11 0.14
N PHE A 106 1.93 3.86 -0.05
CA PHE A 106 3.00 4.00 0.92
C PHE A 106 2.61 5.08 1.92
N LEU A 107 2.66 4.75 3.20
CA LEU A 107 2.25 5.62 4.31
C LEU A 107 3.39 5.78 5.31
N ARG A 108 3.28 6.81 6.16
CA ARG A 108 4.21 7.01 7.29
C ARG A 108 5.66 6.77 6.86
N ILE A 109 6.02 7.38 5.74
CA ILE A 109 7.31 7.18 5.10
C ILE A 109 8.37 7.91 5.91
N ASP A 110 9.34 7.16 6.44
CA ASP A 110 10.49 7.67 7.17
C ASP A 110 11.79 7.23 6.47
N PRO A 111 12.26 7.98 5.47
CA PRO A 111 13.46 7.64 4.73
C PRO A 111 14.72 7.65 5.61
N ALA A 112 14.75 8.51 6.64
CA ALA A 112 15.91 8.62 7.53
C ALA A 112 16.16 7.31 8.28
N ASN A 113 15.10 6.61 8.68
CA ASN A 113 15.17 5.32 9.33
C ASN A 113 14.91 4.13 8.39
N GLY A 114 14.59 4.37 7.12
CA GLY A 114 14.27 3.35 6.13
C GLY A 114 13.03 2.53 6.50
N VAL A 115 11.99 3.21 6.95
CA VAL A 115 10.71 2.60 7.36
C VAL A 115 9.58 3.16 6.52
N ALA A 116 8.67 2.31 6.08
CA ALA A 116 7.42 2.72 5.44
C ALA A 116 6.31 1.72 5.77
N GLU A 117 5.07 2.16 5.67
CA GLU A 117 3.89 1.31 5.81
C GLU A 117 3.22 1.12 4.45
N LEU A 118 2.72 -0.09 4.18
CA LEU A 118 1.76 -0.34 3.12
C LEU A 118 0.35 -0.31 3.69
N GLY A 119 -0.51 0.54 3.16
CA GLY A 119 -1.86 0.67 3.68
C GLY A 119 -2.82 1.37 2.72
N THR A 120 -3.95 1.81 3.24
CA THR A 120 -5.09 2.28 2.44
C THR A 120 -5.36 1.38 1.23
N ILE A 121 -5.20 0.07 1.45
CA ILE A 121 -5.40 -0.95 0.44
C ILE A 121 -6.90 -1.07 0.21
N ASN A 122 -7.34 -0.66 -0.95
CA ASN A 122 -8.74 -0.73 -1.34
C ASN A 122 -8.85 -1.42 -2.71
N TRP A 123 -9.28 -2.66 -2.69
CA TRP A 123 -9.45 -3.48 -3.89
C TRP A 123 -10.91 -3.47 -4.35
N SER A 124 -11.15 -3.14 -5.61
CA SER A 124 -12.48 -3.39 -6.19
C SER A 124 -12.74 -4.90 -6.28
N PRO A 125 -14.01 -5.32 -6.43
CA PRO A 125 -14.35 -6.71 -6.65
C PRO A 125 -13.61 -7.37 -7.84
N LEU A 126 -13.21 -6.57 -8.82
CA LEU A 126 -12.45 -7.03 -10.00
C LEU A 126 -11.05 -7.59 -9.65
N MET A 127 -10.51 -7.25 -8.49
CA MET A 127 -9.22 -7.79 -8.01
C MET A 127 -9.36 -9.06 -7.17
N LYS A 128 -10.57 -9.34 -6.66
CA LYS A 128 -10.78 -10.46 -5.72
C LYS A 128 -10.45 -11.79 -6.39
N ARG A 129 -9.81 -12.70 -5.64
CA ARG A 129 -9.44 -14.05 -6.07
C ARG A 129 -8.57 -14.08 -7.34
N SER A 130 -7.77 -13.05 -7.54
CA SER A 130 -6.82 -12.96 -8.66
C SER A 130 -5.38 -12.78 -8.15
N ALA A 131 -4.41 -12.92 -9.06
CA ALA A 131 -3.01 -12.66 -8.75
C ALA A 131 -2.70 -11.15 -8.58
N LEU A 132 -3.60 -10.26 -9.00
CA LEU A 132 -3.37 -8.81 -9.03
C LEU A 132 -3.01 -8.22 -7.66
N GLY A 133 -3.77 -8.57 -6.61
CA GLY A 133 -3.53 -8.04 -5.27
C GLY A 133 -2.19 -8.51 -4.67
N SER A 134 -1.85 -9.78 -4.86
CA SER A 134 -0.57 -10.31 -4.39
C SER A 134 0.60 -9.72 -5.14
N GLU A 135 0.50 -9.59 -6.46
CA GLU A 135 1.56 -8.97 -7.25
C GLU A 135 1.70 -7.48 -6.97
N ALA A 136 0.59 -6.75 -6.78
CA ALA A 136 0.64 -5.34 -6.43
C ALA A 136 1.46 -5.10 -5.16
N ILE A 137 1.19 -5.85 -4.09
CA ILE A 137 1.95 -5.73 -2.85
C ILE A 137 3.39 -6.21 -3.01
N PHE A 138 3.63 -7.30 -3.75
CA PHE A 138 4.99 -7.75 -4.07
C PHE A 138 5.81 -6.66 -4.77
N LEU A 139 5.24 -5.97 -5.76
CA LEU A 139 5.91 -4.87 -6.46
C LEU A 139 6.26 -3.71 -5.52
N MET A 140 5.36 -3.37 -4.60
CA MET A 140 5.61 -2.33 -3.60
C MET A 140 6.73 -2.75 -2.63
N LEU A 141 6.72 -3.98 -2.14
CA LEU A 141 7.77 -4.52 -1.26
C LEU A 141 9.12 -4.57 -1.97
N ARG A 142 9.17 -5.07 -3.21
CA ARG A 142 10.37 -5.08 -4.03
C ARG A 142 10.92 -3.67 -4.20
N HIS A 143 10.06 -2.71 -4.52
CA HIS A 143 10.48 -1.30 -4.67
C HIS A 143 11.07 -0.74 -3.37
N LEU A 144 10.46 -1.00 -2.21
CA LEU A 144 11.00 -0.56 -0.93
C LEU A 144 12.37 -1.21 -0.64
N PHE A 145 12.44 -2.54 -0.69
CA PHE A 145 13.63 -3.24 -0.22
C PHE A 145 14.76 -3.29 -1.24
N ASP A 146 14.44 -3.63 -2.49
CA ASP A 146 15.46 -3.88 -3.51
C ASP A 146 15.88 -2.60 -4.24
N ASP A 147 14.91 -1.71 -4.58
CA ASP A 147 15.24 -0.49 -5.33
C ASP A 147 15.68 0.66 -4.43
N LEU A 148 15.03 0.85 -3.26
CA LEU A 148 15.23 1.99 -2.37
C LEU A 148 16.02 1.67 -1.10
N GLY A 149 16.25 0.39 -0.76
CA GLY A 149 17.04 -0.03 0.38
C GLY A 149 16.38 0.19 1.75
N TYR A 150 15.05 0.23 1.81
CA TYR A 150 14.33 0.27 3.09
C TYR A 150 14.66 -0.94 3.94
N ARG A 151 14.58 -0.78 5.27
CA ARG A 151 14.90 -1.83 6.24
C ARG A 151 13.68 -2.46 6.88
N ARG A 152 12.56 -1.74 6.88
CA ARG A 152 11.31 -2.15 7.53
C ARG A 152 10.11 -1.72 6.68
N CYS A 153 9.20 -2.65 6.51
CA CYS A 153 7.88 -2.39 5.95
C CYS A 153 6.82 -2.81 6.96
N GLU A 154 5.87 -1.93 7.23
CA GLU A 154 4.79 -2.16 8.18
C GLU A 154 3.46 -2.40 7.48
N TRP A 155 2.59 -3.16 8.16
CA TRP A 155 1.20 -3.38 7.77
C TRP A 155 0.34 -3.23 9.02
N LYS A 156 -0.61 -2.31 9.01
CA LYS A 156 -1.53 -2.11 10.12
C LYS A 156 -2.97 -2.32 9.66
N CYS A 157 -3.77 -2.95 10.49
CA CYS A 157 -5.20 -3.10 10.24
C CYS A 157 -5.94 -3.25 11.58
N ASP A 158 -7.24 -3.05 11.55
CA ASP A 158 -8.10 -3.38 12.67
C ASP A 158 -7.93 -4.86 13.06
N SER A 159 -7.89 -5.15 14.36
CA SER A 159 -7.70 -6.51 14.87
C SER A 159 -8.82 -7.49 14.47
N LEU A 160 -10.00 -6.97 14.16
CA LEU A 160 -11.15 -7.74 13.67
C LEU A 160 -11.12 -7.95 12.15
N ASN A 161 -10.26 -7.24 11.41
CA ASN A 161 -10.11 -7.40 9.97
C ASN A 161 -9.33 -8.68 9.61
N LEU A 162 -9.98 -9.83 9.80
CA LEU A 162 -9.37 -11.12 9.52
C LEU A 162 -8.83 -11.28 8.09
N PRO A 163 -9.53 -10.83 7.04
CA PRO A 163 -8.99 -10.90 5.67
C PRO A 163 -7.66 -10.14 5.50
N SER A 164 -7.53 -8.96 6.12
CA SER A 164 -6.29 -8.17 6.07
C SER A 164 -5.14 -8.84 6.83
N ARG A 165 -5.43 -9.39 8.02
CA ARG A 165 -4.44 -10.15 8.82
C ARG A 165 -3.91 -11.36 8.05
N GLN A 166 -4.80 -12.17 7.47
CA GLN A 166 -4.43 -13.33 6.65
C GLN A 166 -3.65 -12.93 5.39
N ALA A 167 -3.99 -11.78 4.78
CA ALA A 167 -3.24 -11.28 3.64
C ALA A 167 -1.80 -10.90 4.04
N ALA A 168 -1.63 -10.18 5.15
CA ALA A 168 -0.32 -9.80 5.67
C ALA A 168 0.55 -11.03 5.96
N GLU A 169 0.03 -12.02 6.68
CA GLU A 169 0.74 -13.28 6.98
C GLU A 169 1.16 -14.02 5.70
N ARG A 170 0.25 -14.16 4.72
CA ARG A 170 0.56 -14.81 3.44
C ARG A 170 1.64 -14.07 2.65
N LEU A 171 1.74 -12.76 2.80
CA LEU A 171 2.73 -11.92 2.14
C LEU A 171 4.06 -11.82 2.91
N GLY A 172 4.20 -12.54 4.02
CA GLY A 172 5.45 -12.66 4.79
C GLY A 172 5.61 -11.66 5.94
N PHE A 173 4.59 -10.86 6.24
CA PHE A 173 4.60 -10.01 7.43
C PHE A 173 4.49 -10.85 8.69
N ARG A 174 5.18 -10.43 9.74
CA ARG A 174 5.12 -11.06 11.06
C ARG A 174 4.26 -10.22 11.99
N TYR A 175 3.33 -10.87 12.69
CA TYR A 175 2.50 -10.22 13.69
C TYR A 175 3.35 -9.79 14.89
N GLU A 176 3.28 -8.52 15.26
CA GLU A 176 4.05 -7.93 16.36
C GLU A 176 3.17 -7.59 17.59
N GLY A 177 1.85 -7.59 17.43
CA GLY A 177 0.93 -7.33 18.53
C GLY A 177 -0.27 -6.45 18.14
N THR A 178 -1.17 -6.26 19.11
CA THR A 178 -2.36 -5.39 19.03
C THR A 178 -2.21 -4.26 20.02
#